data_95e70e47796edcde6c59879a89873fb8
#
_entry.id   95e70e47796edcde6c59879a89873fb8
#
_cell.length_a   1.000
_cell.length_b   1.000
_cell.length_c   1.000
_cell.angle_alpha   90.00
_cell.angle_beta   90.00
_cell.angle_gamma   90.00
#
_symmetry.space_group_name_H-M   'P 1'
#
loop_
_entity.id
_entity.type
_entity.pdbx_description
1 polymer ?
#
loop_
_entity_poly.entity_id
_entity_poly.type
_entity_poly.pdbx_seq_one_letter_code
_entity_poly.pdbx_strand_id
1 'polypeptide(L)' 'TLEVLLEEEVEIDGKAYYLGHSREYVKVAVPKTEKYGVNDILAVKVEKTLQPHILQGEEIQVL' A
#
# COMPACT_ATOMS: atom_id res chain seq x y z
N THR A 1 -3.60 -11.05 4.49
CA THR A 1 -2.63 -10.07 5.04
C THR A 1 -1.30 -10.23 4.35
N LEU A 2 -0.72 -9.13 3.90
CA LEU A 2 0.57 -9.09 3.22
C LEU A 2 1.50 -8.14 3.95
N GLU A 3 2.81 -8.45 3.91
CA GLU A 3 3.83 -7.47 4.26
C GLU A 3 4.18 -6.69 3.01
N VAL A 4 4.09 -5.37 3.10
CA VAL A 4 4.30 -4.48 1.96
C VAL A 4 5.36 -3.45 2.31
N LEU A 5 6.38 -3.35 1.44
CA LEU A 5 7.36 -2.27 1.53
C LEU A 5 6.86 -1.10 0.70
N LEU A 6 6.65 0.03 1.35
CA LEU A 6 6.19 1.23 0.66
C LEU A 6 7.36 1.89 -0.06
N GLU A 7 7.17 2.22 -1.34
CA GLU A 7 8.25 2.69 -2.19
C GLU A 7 8.05 4.09 -2.73
N GLU A 8 6.81 4.51 -2.96
CA GLU A 8 6.55 5.82 -3.53
C GLU A 8 5.16 6.32 -3.17
N GLU A 9 5.00 7.62 -3.31
CA GLU A 9 3.68 8.24 -3.18
C GLU A 9 3.10 8.41 -4.57
N VAL A 10 1.82 8.05 -4.74
CA VAL A 10 1.13 8.17 -6.01
C VAL A 10 -0.24 8.77 -5.79
N GLU A 11 -0.82 9.32 -6.87
CA GLU A 11 -2.20 9.77 -6.86
C GLU A 11 -3.00 8.90 -7.83
N ILE A 12 -4.12 8.36 -7.34
CA ILE A 12 -5.00 7.51 -8.14
C ILE A 12 -6.42 8.03 -7.93
N ASP A 13 -7.08 8.41 -9.03
CA ASP A 13 -8.45 8.94 -9.00
C ASP A 13 -8.61 10.10 -8.02
N GLY A 14 -7.64 10.98 -7.96
CA GLY A 14 -7.68 12.17 -7.13
C GLY A 14 -7.36 11.94 -5.66
N LYS A 15 -6.96 10.74 -5.27
CA LYS A 15 -6.59 10.41 -3.91
C LYS A 15 -5.12 10.05 -3.80
N ALA A 16 -4.49 10.45 -2.72
CA ALA A 16 -3.09 10.14 -2.47
C ALA A 16 -2.95 8.79 -1.78
N TYR A 17 -2.03 7.99 -2.27
CA TYR A 17 -1.70 6.68 -1.72
C TYR A 17 -0.19 6.55 -1.62
N TYR A 18 0.25 5.65 -0.74
CA TYR A 18 1.59 5.08 -0.84
C TYR A 18 1.49 3.76 -1.57
N LEU A 19 2.36 3.57 -2.55
CA LEU A 19 2.41 2.35 -3.36
C LEU A 19 3.65 1.56 -2.99
N GLY A 20 3.47 0.28 -2.80
CA GLY A 20 4.57 -0.62 -2.55
C GLY A 20 4.26 -1.99 -3.11
N HIS A 21 5.06 -2.96 -2.75
CA HIS A 21 4.76 -4.33 -3.14
C HIS A 21 5.20 -5.32 -2.06
N SER A 22 4.55 -6.48 -2.11
CA SER A 22 4.83 -7.59 -1.20
C SER A 22 6.05 -8.37 -1.69
N ARG A 23 6.45 -9.38 -0.90
CA ARG A 23 7.53 -10.30 -1.30
C ARG A 23 7.22 -11.02 -2.59
N GLU A 24 5.93 -11.26 -2.86
CA GLU A 24 5.47 -11.91 -4.07
C GLU A 24 5.35 -10.94 -5.25
N TYR A 25 5.80 -9.71 -5.09
CA TYR A 25 5.71 -8.64 -6.09
C TYR A 25 4.29 -8.25 -6.47
N VAL A 26 3.36 -8.40 -5.54
CA VAL A 26 2.01 -7.89 -5.69
C VAL A 26 2.02 -6.41 -5.34
N LYS A 27 1.58 -5.56 -6.27
CA LYS A 27 1.50 -4.11 -6.01
C LYS A 27 0.30 -3.81 -5.13
N VAL A 28 0.55 -3.05 -4.07
CA VAL A 28 -0.47 -2.69 -3.10
C VAL A 28 -0.40 -1.19 -2.81
N ALA A 29 -1.56 -0.53 -2.87
CA ALA A 29 -1.69 0.87 -2.51
C ALA A 29 -2.41 0.97 -1.17
N VAL A 30 -1.89 1.81 -0.28
CA VAL A 30 -2.53 2.11 1.00
C VAL A 30 -2.79 3.61 1.07
N PRO A 31 -3.88 4.04 1.72
CA PRO A 31 -4.16 5.47 1.83
C PRO A 31 -2.99 6.21 2.48
N LYS A 32 -2.69 7.39 1.97
CA LYS A 32 -1.65 8.23 2.56
C LYS A 32 -2.11 8.74 3.92
N THR A 33 -1.29 8.53 4.93
CA THR A 33 -1.54 9.05 6.28
C THR A 33 -0.20 9.48 6.89
N GLU A 34 -0.26 10.07 8.08
CA GLU A 34 0.95 10.44 8.81
C GLU A 34 1.54 9.29 9.62
N LYS A 35 0.84 8.17 9.70
CA LYS A 35 1.28 7.01 10.49
C LYS A 35 2.47 6.29 9.89
N TYR A 36 2.65 6.37 8.59
CA TYR A 36 3.70 5.64 7.89
C TYR A 36 4.12 6.43 6.65
N GLY A 37 5.18 5.99 6.01
CA GLY A 37 5.70 6.66 4.85
C GLY A 37 6.55 5.75 3.98
N VAL A 38 7.15 6.34 2.96
CA VAL A 38 8.06 5.61 2.06
C VAL A 38 9.18 4.98 2.87
N ASN A 39 9.53 3.76 2.51
CA ASN A 39 10.50 2.88 3.16
C ASN A 39 9.98 2.14 4.40
N ASP A 40 8.75 2.43 4.83
CA ASP A 40 8.16 1.65 5.90
C ASP A 40 7.66 0.31 5.37
N ILE A 41 7.68 -0.68 6.23
CA ILE A 41 7.10 -2.00 5.94
C ILE A 41 5.83 -2.12 6.77
N LEU A 42 4.73 -2.45 6.11
CA LEU A 42 3.43 -2.56 6.77
C LEU A 42 2.89 -3.97 6.66
N ALA A 43 2.18 -4.39 7.70
CA ALA A 43 1.24 -5.49 7.56
C ALA A 43 -0.06 -4.88 7.02
N VAL A 44 -0.53 -5.37 5.89
CA VAL A 44 -1.67 -4.80 5.17
C VAL A 44 -2.73 -5.85 4.94
N LYS A 45 -3.97 -5.49 5.23
CA LYS A 45 -5.14 -6.30 4.86
C LYS A 45 -5.62 -5.83 3.51
N VAL A 46 -5.56 -6.72 2.52
CA VAL A 46 -6.02 -6.40 1.16
C VAL A 46 -7.55 -6.38 1.16
N GLU A 47 -8.12 -5.33 0.57
CA GLU A 47 -9.56 -5.14 0.56
C GLU A 47 -10.18 -5.30 -0.81
N LYS A 48 -9.58 -4.74 -1.84
CA LYS A 48 -10.15 -4.76 -3.19
C LYS A 48 -9.09 -4.46 -4.24
N THR A 49 -9.45 -4.63 -5.49
CA THR A 49 -8.63 -4.18 -6.62
C THR A 49 -8.91 -2.71 -6.86
N LEU A 50 -7.87 -1.89 -6.84
CA LEU A 50 -7.99 -0.45 -7.07
C LEU A 50 -7.87 -0.12 -8.55
N GLN A 51 -6.89 -0.75 -9.21
CA GLN A 51 -6.66 -0.66 -10.66
C GLN A 51 -6.17 -2.02 -11.14
N PRO A 52 -6.16 -2.28 -12.45
CA PRO A 52 -5.53 -3.51 -12.94
C PRO A 52 -4.12 -3.62 -12.37
N HIS A 53 -3.83 -4.76 -11.76
CA HIS A 53 -2.53 -5.07 -11.16
C HIS A 53 -2.17 -4.29 -9.89
N ILE A 54 -3.10 -3.49 -9.34
CA ILE A 54 -2.87 -2.78 -8.08
C ILE A 54 -4.01 -3.10 -7.13
N LEU A 55 -3.68 -3.69 -5.99
CA LEU A 55 -4.64 -3.96 -4.93
C LEU A 55 -4.65 -2.80 -3.95
N GLN A 56 -5.82 -2.52 -3.39
CA GLN A 56 -5.94 -1.57 -2.29
C GLN A 56 -6.01 -2.33 -0.98
N GLY A 57 -5.24 -1.87 -0.02
CA GLY A 57 -5.26 -2.46 1.31
C GLY A 57 -5.33 -1.40 2.39
N GLU A 58 -5.52 -1.86 3.60
CA GLU A 58 -5.56 -1.03 4.79
C GLU A 58 -4.44 -1.47 5.73
N GLU A 59 -3.74 -0.50 6.31
CA GLU A 59 -2.67 -0.77 7.24
C GLU A 59 -3.24 -1.42 8.51
N ILE A 60 -2.62 -2.51 8.92
CA ILE A 60 -2.91 -3.17 10.19
C ILE A 60 -1.85 -2.75 11.22
N GLN A 61 -0.59 -2.78 10.81
CA GLN A 61 0.52 -2.50 11.70
C GLN A 61 1.73 -2.04 10.91
N VAL A 62 2.42 -1.02 11.42
CA VAL A 62 3.73 -0.62 10.91
C VAL A 62 4.77 -1.51 11.57
N LEU A 63 5.51 -2.22 10.76
CA LEU A 63 6.50 -3.19 11.25
C LEU A 63 7.87 -2.57 11.49
#